data_99b8d0ff8a83bf81e083edf872b49ce8
#
_entry.id   99b8d0ff8a83bf81e083edf872b49ce8
#
_cell.length_a   1.000
_cell.length_b   1.000
_cell.length_c   1.000
_cell.angle_alpha   90.00
_cell.angle_beta   90.00
_cell.angle_gamma   90.00
#
_symmetry.space_group_name_H-M   'P 1'
#
loop_
_entity.id
_entity.type
_entity.pdbx_description
1 polymer ?
#
loop_
_entity_poly.entity_id
_entity_poly.type
_entity_poly.pdbx_seq_one_letter_code
_entity_poly.pdbx_strand_id
1 'polypeptide(L)'
;MSNSGPILAMRDLHFCYEGHTVPVLQGVTLSIAPGERVGLVGCNGVGKSTLLKLLVGILSMQQGTLEVSGLAMKRENLASIRRKVGYIFQDSDSQLFMPTVAADVAFAAQNYGYPPEEVAARTRRALQQVHIEDCADRPVYRLSGGQKKLASIAGILTLDPALILMDEPSAALDPKNRRNLIEILRGLPCAMLIASHDLDFIYDTCTRVVLLHEGRVAADGPSERILQDGDLLARCDLELPLRFQRG
;
A
#
# COMPACT_ATOMS: atom_id res chain seq x y z
N MET A 1 -2.36 -26.42 -5.51
CA MET A 1 -0.91 -26.24 -5.73
C MET A 1 -0.59 -24.82 -5.35
N SER A 2 0.06 -24.61 -4.20
CA SER A 2 0.47 -23.28 -3.74
C SER A 2 1.52 -22.76 -4.72
N ASN A 3 1.22 -21.66 -5.39
CA ASN A 3 2.16 -20.95 -6.26
C ASN A 3 3.29 -20.43 -5.35
N SER A 4 4.41 -21.11 -5.33
CA SER A 4 5.56 -20.83 -4.43
C SER A 4 6.39 -19.61 -4.86
N GLY A 5 5.94 -18.85 -5.84
CA GLY A 5 6.60 -17.64 -6.33
C GLY A 5 6.23 -16.38 -5.55
N PRO A 6 7.00 -15.29 -5.71
CA PRO A 6 6.69 -13.99 -5.11
C PRO A 6 5.35 -13.42 -5.64
N ILE A 7 4.62 -12.71 -4.77
CA ILE A 7 3.39 -12.02 -5.17
C ILE A 7 3.70 -10.78 -6.03
N LEU A 8 4.84 -10.18 -5.79
CA LEU A 8 5.41 -9.08 -6.56
C LEU A 8 6.87 -9.38 -6.86
N ALA A 9 7.28 -9.22 -8.12
CA ALA A 9 8.68 -9.25 -8.53
C ALA A 9 8.95 -8.11 -9.49
N MET A 10 9.96 -7.29 -9.19
CA MET A 10 10.48 -6.27 -10.09
C MET A 10 12.00 -6.38 -10.19
N ARG A 11 12.54 -6.15 -11.38
CA ARG A 11 13.97 -6.21 -11.63
C ARG A 11 14.37 -5.06 -12.52
N ASP A 12 15.41 -4.36 -12.08
CA ASP A 12 16.04 -3.27 -12.81
C ASP A 12 15.05 -2.21 -13.33
N LEU A 13 14.10 -1.80 -12.45
CA LEU A 13 13.05 -0.88 -12.81
C LEU A 13 13.57 0.55 -12.87
N HIS A 14 13.41 1.18 -14.03
CA HIS A 14 13.78 2.58 -14.27
C HIS A 14 12.53 3.39 -14.64
N PHE A 15 12.50 4.63 -14.17
CA PHE A 15 11.42 5.55 -14.53
C PHE A 15 11.88 7.01 -14.45
N CYS A 16 11.52 7.79 -15.49
CA CYS A 16 11.68 9.23 -15.53
C CYS A 16 10.37 9.86 -16.00
N TYR A 17 9.94 10.94 -15.36
CA TYR A 17 8.77 11.70 -15.83
C TYR A 17 9.10 12.41 -17.14
N GLU A 18 8.10 12.53 -18.01
CA GLU A 18 8.22 13.27 -19.26
C GLU A 18 8.64 14.72 -18.99
N GLY A 19 9.59 15.23 -19.76
CA GLY A 19 10.18 16.56 -19.56
C GLY A 19 11.21 16.69 -18.44
N HIS A 20 11.49 15.61 -17.69
CA HIS A 20 12.55 15.59 -16.68
C HIS A 20 13.80 14.90 -17.24
N THR A 21 14.99 15.38 -16.83
CA THR A 21 16.29 14.81 -17.21
C THR A 21 16.84 13.84 -16.18
N VAL A 22 16.36 13.94 -14.94
CA VAL A 22 16.79 13.09 -13.81
C VAL A 22 15.79 11.96 -13.60
N PRO A 23 16.21 10.69 -13.69
CA PRO A 23 15.34 9.56 -13.40
C PRO A 23 14.91 9.54 -11.92
N VAL A 24 13.62 9.28 -11.69
CA VAL A 24 13.06 9.13 -10.32
C VAL A 24 13.36 7.75 -9.76
N LEU A 25 13.39 6.70 -10.61
CA LEU A 25 13.78 5.35 -10.23
C LEU A 25 14.91 4.88 -11.11
N GLN A 26 15.93 4.26 -10.49
CA GLN A 26 17.21 3.94 -11.12
C GLN A 26 17.64 2.50 -10.78
N GLY A 27 17.04 1.51 -11.46
CA GLY A 27 17.41 0.10 -11.30
C GLY A 27 16.83 -0.54 -10.04
N VAL A 28 15.61 -0.17 -9.64
CA VAL A 28 14.96 -0.74 -8.46
C VAL A 28 14.64 -2.21 -8.68
N THR A 29 15.19 -3.07 -7.81
CA THR A 29 14.93 -4.51 -7.78
C THR A 29 14.37 -4.89 -6.42
N LEU A 30 13.19 -5.54 -6.40
CA LEU A 30 12.47 -5.93 -5.19
C LEU A 30 11.56 -7.11 -5.49
N SER A 31 11.41 -8.01 -4.51
CA SER A 31 10.40 -9.05 -4.52
C SER A 31 9.65 -9.08 -3.19
N ILE A 32 8.36 -9.41 -3.20
CA ILE A 32 7.53 -9.57 -2.01
C ILE A 32 6.90 -10.94 -2.03
N ALA A 33 7.04 -11.68 -0.94
CA ALA A 33 6.42 -12.99 -0.77
C ALA A 33 4.92 -12.87 -0.40
N PRO A 34 4.10 -13.91 -0.64
CA PRO A 34 2.73 -13.94 -0.14
C PRO A 34 2.65 -13.73 1.38
N GLY A 35 1.77 -12.82 1.82
CA GLY A 35 1.58 -12.49 3.23
C GLY A 35 2.69 -11.64 3.88
N GLU A 36 3.73 -11.27 3.14
CA GLU A 36 4.82 -10.43 3.64
C GLU A 36 4.38 -8.97 3.76
N ARG A 37 4.77 -8.31 4.86
CA ARG A 37 4.54 -6.87 5.08
C ARG A 37 5.86 -6.12 4.96
N VAL A 38 5.98 -5.35 3.89
CA VAL A 38 7.19 -4.60 3.52
C VAL A 38 6.94 -3.11 3.64
N GLY A 39 7.77 -2.41 4.40
CA GLY A 39 7.81 -0.95 4.47
C GLY A 39 8.72 -0.39 3.38
N LEU A 40 8.22 0.54 2.59
CA LEU A 40 8.99 1.31 1.62
C LEU A 40 9.28 2.68 2.20
N VAL A 41 10.50 2.90 2.67
CA VAL A 41 10.89 4.12 3.36
C VAL A 41 11.90 4.94 2.54
N GLY A 42 12.02 6.22 2.84
CA GLY A 42 12.91 7.16 2.17
C GLY A 42 12.38 8.58 2.27
N CYS A 43 13.21 9.56 2.00
CA CYS A 43 12.85 10.98 2.04
C CYS A 43 11.71 11.33 1.08
N ASN A 44 11.11 12.52 1.26
CA ASN A 44 10.07 12.99 0.34
C ASN A 44 10.65 13.22 -1.06
N GLY A 45 9.88 12.81 -2.08
CA GLY A 45 10.31 12.94 -3.49
C GLY A 45 11.24 11.82 -4.00
N VAL A 46 11.69 10.87 -3.17
CA VAL A 46 12.63 9.80 -3.57
C VAL A 46 12.04 8.78 -4.56
N GLY A 47 10.72 8.82 -4.82
CA GLY A 47 10.08 7.93 -5.80
C GLY A 47 9.13 6.88 -5.21
N LYS A 48 8.83 6.89 -3.90
CA LYS A 48 7.91 5.92 -3.27
C LYS A 48 6.55 5.84 -3.95
N SER A 49 5.83 6.95 -4.05
CA SER A 49 4.50 6.99 -4.71
C SER A 49 4.59 6.71 -6.21
N THR A 50 5.68 7.09 -6.86
CA THR A 50 5.95 6.75 -8.28
C THR A 50 6.03 5.24 -8.45
N LEU A 51 6.79 4.56 -7.58
CA LEU A 51 6.89 3.11 -7.58
C LEU A 51 5.52 2.46 -7.40
N LEU A 52 4.74 2.88 -6.39
CA LEU A 52 3.40 2.33 -6.17
C LEU A 52 2.48 2.51 -7.39
N LYS A 53 2.52 3.67 -8.07
CA LYS A 53 1.73 3.93 -9.28
C LYS A 53 2.12 3.05 -10.47
N LEU A 54 3.40 2.70 -10.60
CA LEU A 54 3.87 1.73 -11.60
C LEU A 54 3.32 0.33 -11.33
N LEU A 55 3.21 -0.08 -10.05
CA LEU A 55 2.73 -1.40 -9.64
C LEU A 55 1.24 -1.65 -9.95
N VAL A 56 0.45 -0.61 -10.19
CA VAL A 56 -0.96 -0.71 -10.61
C VAL A 56 -1.20 -0.24 -12.05
N GLY A 57 -0.11 0.09 -12.76
CA GLY A 57 -0.17 0.53 -14.16
C GLY A 57 -0.88 1.88 -14.35
N ILE A 58 -0.81 2.79 -13.35
CA ILE A 58 -1.18 4.21 -13.51
C ILE A 58 -0.07 4.92 -14.29
N LEU A 59 1.18 4.57 -14.01
CA LEU A 59 2.33 4.98 -14.81
C LEU A 59 2.83 3.78 -15.61
N SER A 60 3.34 4.06 -16.82
CA SER A 60 3.91 3.03 -17.68
C SER A 60 5.39 2.85 -17.40
N MET A 61 5.81 1.61 -17.20
CA MET A 61 7.21 1.23 -17.03
C MET A 61 8.01 1.55 -18.30
N GLN A 62 9.20 2.10 -18.15
CA GLN A 62 10.09 2.45 -19.27
C GLN A 62 11.17 1.40 -19.50
N GLN A 63 11.73 0.82 -18.43
CA GLN A 63 12.76 -0.20 -18.49
C GLN A 63 12.64 -1.15 -17.29
N GLY A 64 13.14 -2.37 -17.44
CA GLY A 64 13.11 -3.43 -16.44
C GLY A 64 11.98 -4.42 -16.65
N THR A 65 11.71 -5.23 -15.63
CA THR A 65 10.59 -6.19 -15.61
C THR A 65 9.78 -6.02 -14.34
N LEU A 66 8.47 -6.21 -14.46
CA LEU A 66 7.54 -6.12 -13.34
C LEU A 66 6.46 -7.18 -13.50
N GLU A 67 6.29 -8.02 -12.49
CA GLU A 67 5.30 -9.08 -12.43
C GLU A 67 4.52 -9.01 -11.12
N VAL A 68 3.21 -9.21 -11.18
CA VAL A 68 2.32 -9.29 -10.02
C VAL A 68 1.51 -10.59 -10.10
N SER A 69 1.59 -11.41 -9.08
CA SER A 69 0.95 -12.76 -9.05
C SER A 69 1.28 -13.60 -10.28
N GLY A 70 2.52 -13.53 -10.78
CA GLY A 70 2.98 -14.22 -11.98
C GLY A 70 2.50 -13.64 -13.30
N LEU A 71 1.83 -12.47 -13.29
CA LEU A 71 1.38 -11.77 -14.49
C LEU A 71 2.32 -10.59 -14.76
N ALA A 72 2.93 -10.56 -15.95
CA ALA A 72 3.73 -9.44 -16.39
C ALA A 72 2.88 -8.16 -16.49
N MET A 73 3.44 -7.01 -16.09
CA MET A 73 2.81 -5.69 -16.15
C MET A 73 2.72 -5.23 -17.61
N LYS A 74 1.67 -5.67 -18.28
CA LYS A 74 1.35 -5.34 -19.67
C LYS A 74 -0.12 -4.94 -19.77
N ARG A 75 -0.48 -4.16 -20.79
CA ARG A 75 -1.83 -3.63 -20.99
C ARG A 75 -2.92 -4.73 -20.94
N GLU A 76 -2.65 -5.87 -21.53
CA GLU A 76 -3.57 -7.01 -21.56
C GLU A 76 -3.84 -7.64 -20.18
N ASN A 77 -2.89 -7.52 -19.24
CA ASN A 77 -2.97 -8.10 -17.90
C ASN A 77 -3.47 -7.11 -16.83
N LEU A 78 -3.59 -5.81 -17.16
CA LEU A 78 -3.90 -4.76 -16.15
C LEU A 78 -5.20 -5.04 -15.40
N ALA A 79 -6.27 -5.48 -16.08
CA ALA A 79 -7.53 -5.80 -15.42
C ALA A 79 -7.39 -6.95 -14.41
N SER A 80 -6.66 -7.99 -14.77
CA SER A 80 -6.39 -9.15 -13.91
C SER A 80 -5.47 -8.79 -12.74
N ILE A 81 -4.47 -7.92 -12.95
CA ILE A 81 -3.57 -7.42 -11.92
C ILE A 81 -4.36 -6.56 -10.93
N ARG A 82 -5.12 -5.57 -11.41
CA ARG A 82 -5.91 -4.66 -10.57
C ARG A 82 -6.98 -5.36 -9.74
N ARG A 83 -7.47 -6.51 -10.17
CA ARG A 83 -8.36 -7.35 -9.36
C ARG A 83 -7.65 -7.97 -8.14
N LYS A 84 -6.34 -8.21 -8.25
CA LYS A 84 -5.52 -8.84 -7.20
C LYS A 84 -4.77 -7.84 -6.32
N VAL A 85 -4.70 -6.58 -6.73
CA VAL A 85 -3.96 -5.52 -6.04
C VAL A 85 -4.91 -4.43 -5.58
N GLY A 86 -4.99 -4.23 -4.26
CA GLY A 86 -5.64 -3.06 -3.67
C GLY A 86 -4.66 -1.90 -3.62
N TYR A 87 -5.11 -0.68 -3.92
CA TYR A 87 -4.32 0.55 -3.77
C TYR A 87 -5.05 1.52 -2.84
N ILE A 88 -4.37 1.97 -1.80
CA ILE A 88 -4.86 2.99 -0.86
C ILE A 88 -4.10 4.28 -1.09
N PHE A 89 -4.82 5.32 -1.50
CA PHE A 89 -4.27 6.66 -1.70
C PHE A 89 -3.94 7.33 -0.36
N GLN A 90 -2.98 8.25 -0.40
CA GLN A 90 -2.65 9.10 0.74
C GLN A 90 -3.89 9.85 1.23
N ASP A 91 -4.58 10.53 0.30
CA ASP A 91 -5.84 11.23 0.58
C ASP A 91 -7.05 10.31 0.34
N SER A 92 -7.78 10.01 1.42
CA SER A 92 -8.97 9.17 1.36
C SER A 92 -10.16 9.88 0.71
N ASP A 93 -10.22 11.22 0.70
CA ASP A 93 -11.27 11.96 0.02
C ASP A 93 -11.20 11.80 -1.51
N SER A 94 -10.00 11.57 -2.03
CA SER A 94 -9.79 11.26 -3.46
C SER A 94 -10.21 9.83 -3.84
N GLN A 95 -10.49 8.96 -2.86
CA GLN A 95 -10.82 7.55 -3.09
C GLN A 95 -12.32 7.25 -2.90
N LEU A 96 -12.99 7.96 -1.98
CA LEU A 96 -14.38 7.74 -1.62
C LEU A 96 -15.28 8.72 -2.38
N PHE A 97 -16.26 8.21 -3.13
CA PHE A 97 -17.09 9.04 -4.03
C PHE A 97 -18.58 8.65 -4.04
N MET A 98 -18.96 7.55 -3.40
CA MET A 98 -20.37 7.13 -3.32
C MET A 98 -21.12 7.83 -2.17
N PRO A 99 -22.45 7.90 -2.22
CA PRO A 99 -23.24 8.60 -1.19
C PRO A 99 -23.08 8.04 0.22
N THR A 100 -22.98 6.70 0.37
CA THR A 100 -22.87 6.03 1.68
C THR A 100 -21.65 5.12 1.72
N VAL A 101 -21.19 4.80 2.93
CA VAL A 101 -20.06 3.89 3.17
C VAL A 101 -20.31 2.52 2.56
N ALA A 102 -21.49 1.93 2.77
CA ALA A 102 -21.82 0.62 2.21
C ALA A 102 -21.80 0.63 0.67
N ALA A 103 -22.31 1.70 0.05
CA ALA A 103 -22.29 1.84 -1.40
C ALA A 103 -20.85 1.95 -1.94
N ASP A 104 -19.98 2.70 -1.26
CA ASP A 104 -18.60 2.89 -1.65
C ASP A 104 -17.80 1.58 -1.51
N VAL A 105 -17.93 0.90 -0.37
CA VAL A 105 -17.30 -0.39 -0.12
C VAL A 105 -17.77 -1.47 -1.11
N ALA A 106 -19.05 -1.47 -1.49
CA ALA A 106 -19.63 -2.41 -2.45
C ALA A 106 -19.14 -2.18 -3.89
N PHE A 107 -18.72 -0.97 -4.22
CA PHE A 107 -18.48 -0.51 -5.59
C PHE A 107 -17.53 -1.43 -6.37
N ALA A 108 -16.39 -1.81 -5.77
CA ALA A 108 -15.41 -2.65 -6.45
C ALA A 108 -16.00 -4.02 -6.82
N ALA A 109 -16.68 -4.69 -5.87
CA ALA A 109 -17.29 -5.99 -6.12
C ALA A 109 -18.41 -5.90 -7.19
N GLN A 110 -19.21 -4.83 -7.16
CA GLN A 110 -20.23 -4.60 -8.20
C GLN A 110 -19.60 -4.42 -9.58
N ASN A 111 -18.54 -3.60 -9.67
CA ASN A 111 -17.87 -3.29 -10.93
C ASN A 111 -17.16 -4.52 -11.54
N TYR A 112 -16.75 -5.49 -10.71
CA TYR A 112 -16.20 -6.77 -11.18
C TYR A 112 -17.28 -7.82 -11.45
N GLY A 113 -18.57 -7.47 -11.38
CA GLY A 113 -19.68 -8.31 -11.81
C GLY A 113 -20.04 -9.44 -10.84
N TYR A 114 -19.75 -9.31 -9.55
CA TYR A 114 -20.22 -10.26 -8.56
C TYR A 114 -21.76 -10.22 -8.43
N PRO A 115 -22.43 -11.36 -8.17
CA PRO A 115 -23.85 -11.39 -7.89
C PRO A 115 -24.24 -10.51 -6.70
N PRO A 116 -25.44 -9.89 -6.70
CA PRO A 116 -25.85 -8.96 -5.63
C PRO A 116 -25.74 -9.53 -4.21
N GLU A 117 -26.06 -10.80 -4.02
CA GLU A 117 -25.95 -11.50 -2.74
C GLU A 117 -24.48 -11.61 -2.27
N GLU A 118 -23.59 -11.91 -3.20
CA GLU A 118 -22.15 -11.99 -2.92
C GLU A 118 -21.58 -10.61 -2.65
N VAL A 119 -21.97 -9.57 -3.38
CA VAL A 119 -21.60 -8.17 -3.09
C VAL A 119 -21.99 -7.80 -1.69
N ALA A 120 -23.23 -8.08 -1.26
CA ALA A 120 -23.70 -7.77 0.09
C ALA A 120 -22.90 -8.51 1.17
N ALA A 121 -22.59 -9.79 0.97
CA ALA A 121 -21.80 -10.60 1.87
C ALA A 121 -20.35 -10.08 1.99
N ARG A 122 -19.70 -9.77 0.87
CA ARG A 122 -18.34 -9.22 0.80
C ARG A 122 -18.26 -7.85 1.47
N THR A 123 -19.22 -6.96 1.21
CA THR A 123 -19.30 -5.63 1.81
C THR A 123 -19.39 -5.73 3.33
N ARG A 124 -20.31 -6.57 3.85
CA ARG A 124 -20.46 -6.77 5.29
C ARG A 124 -19.19 -7.30 5.93
N ARG A 125 -18.58 -8.33 5.33
CA ARG A 125 -17.31 -8.90 5.82
C ARG A 125 -16.19 -7.87 5.83
N ALA A 126 -16.05 -7.06 4.77
CA ALA A 126 -15.01 -6.05 4.67
C ALA A 126 -15.19 -4.95 5.74
N LEU A 127 -16.41 -4.48 5.98
CA LEU A 127 -16.70 -3.51 7.05
C LEU A 127 -16.38 -4.06 8.45
N GLN A 128 -16.69 -5.33 8.70
CA GLN A 128 -16.33 -6.04 9.94
C GLN A 128 -14.82 -6.16 10.13
N GLN A 129 -14.08 -6.49 9.08
CA GLN A 129 -12.62 -6.61 9.13
C GLN A 129 -11.91 -5.31 9.54
N VAL A 130 -12.52 -4.16 9.26
CA VAL A 130 -11.97 -2.85 9.63
C VAL A 130 -12.75 -2.17 10.77
N HIS A 131 -13.72 -2.86 11.39
CA HIS A 131 -14.48 -2.40 12.56
C HIS A 131 -15.24 -1.09 12.36
N ILE A 132 -15.91 -0.91 11.20
CA ILE A 132 -16.77 0.24 10.89
C ILE A 132 -18.16 -0.17 10.39
N GLU A 133 -18.65 -1.33 10.72
CA GLU A 133 -19.99 -1.81 10.34
C GLU A 133 -21.10 -0.85 10.77
N ASP A 134 -20.95 -0.20 11.90
CA ASP A 134 -21.90 0.81 12.40
C ASP A 134 -21.97 2.09 11.53
N CYS A 135 -21.02 2.24 10.61
CA CYS A 135 -20.97 3.37 9.68
C CYS A 135 -21.58 3.05 8.31
N ALA A 136 -22.06 1.84 8.06
CA ALA A 136 -22.48 1.36 6.73
C ALA A 136 -23.45 2.31 6.01
N ASP A 137 -24.47 2.80 6.71
CA ASP A 137 -25.50 3.67 6.15
C ASP A 137 -25.16 5.17 6.25
N ARG A 138 -24.00 5.51 6.84
CA ARG A 138 -23.59 6.91 6.99
C ARG A 138 -23.14 7.50 5.64
N PRO A 139 -23.49 8.77 5.38
CA PRO A 139 -22.92 9.52 4.28
C PRO A 139 -21.38 9.63 4.43
N VAL A 140 -20.64 9.40 3.34
CA VAL A 140 -19.16 9.42 3.34
C VAL A 140 -18.59 10.75 3.86
N TYR A 141 -19.23 11.88 3.51
CA TYR A 141 -18.79 13.21 3.97
C TYR A 141 -18.93 13.44 5.48
N ARG A 142 -19.66 12.58 6.22
CA ARG A 142 -19.80 12.65 7.69
C ARG A 142 -18.79 11.79 8.44
N LEU A 143 -17.92 11.09 7.75
CA LEU A 143 -16.89 10.28 8.37
C LEU A 143 -15.72 11.14 8.86
N SER A 144 -15.12 10.76 10.00
CA SER A 144 -13.80 11.26 10.39
C SER A 144 -12.72 10.79 9.42
N GLY A 145 -11.55 11.44 9.39
CA GLY A 145 -10.42 11.04 8.54
C GLY A 145 -10.01 9.58 8.76
N GLY A 146 -9.98 9.11 10.00
CA GLY A 146 -9.71 7.70 10.32
C GLY A 146 -10.78 6.76 9.78
N GLN A 147 -12.06 7.11 9.92
CA GLN A 147 -13.16 6.30 9.36
C GLN A 147 -13.10 6.26 7.82
N LYS A 148 -12.76 7.39 7.16
CA LYS A 148 -12.56 7.43 5.70
C LYS A 148 -11.44 6.49 5.26
N LYS A 149 -10.32 6.49 5.99
CA LYS A 149 -9.20 5.57 5.72
C LYS A 149 -9.64 4.11 5.84
N LEU A 150 -10.38 3.77 6.89
CA LEU A 150 -10.89 2.40 7.09
C LEU A 150 -11.93 2.02 6.02
N ALA A 151 -12.81 2.94 5.61
CA ALA A 151 -13.74 2.70 4.50
C ALA A 151 -13.03 2.45 3.17
N SER A 152 -11.97 3.21 2.87
CA SER A 152 -11.13 2.99 1.69
C SER A 152 -10.47 1.60 1.70
N ILE A 153 -9.99 1.15 2.88
CA ILE A 153 -9.43 -0.20 3.06
C ILE A 153 -10.53 -1.25 2.87
N ALA A 154 -11.70 -1.07 3.49
CA ALA A 154 -12.82 -2.00 3.31
C ALA A 154 -13.20 -2.17 1.84
N GLY A 155 -13.22 -1.08 1.06
CA GLY A 155 -13.54 -1.13 -0.36
C GLY A 155 -12.64 -2.09 -1.15
N ILE A 156 -11.33 -2.05 -0.92
CA ILE A 156 -10.41 -2.97 -1.60
C ILE A 156 -10.48 -4.41 -1.07
N LEU A 157 -10.82 -4.60 0.22
CA LEU A 157 -10.94 -5.94 0.81
C LEU A 157 -12.09 -6.76 0.23
N THR A 158 -13.09 -6.12 -0.38
CA THR A 158 -14.20 -6.83 -1.05
C THR A 158 -13.75 -7.73 -2.21
N LEU A 159 -12.55 -7.49 -2.76
CA LEU A 159 -11.97 -8.28 -3.85
C LEU A 159 -11.02 -9.38 -3.37
N ASP A 160 -10.80 -9.54 -2.06
CA ASP A 160 -9.81 -10.45 -1.48
C ASP A 160 -8.42 -10.28 -2.13
N PRO A 161 -7.81 -9.07 -2.05
CA PRO A 161 -6.58 -8.77 -2.76
C PRO A 161 -5.43 -9.64 -2.26
N ALA A 162 -4.56 -10.04 -3.17
CA ALA A 162 -3.34 -10.78 -2.84
C ALA A 162 -2.21 -9.84 -2.36
N LEU A 163 -2.25 -8.57 -2.80
CA LEU A 163 -1.31 -7.52 -2.43
C LEU A 163 -2.07 -6.22 -2.16
N ILE A 164 -1.73 -5.51 -1.08
CA ILE A 164 -2.19 -4.16 -0.81
C ILE A 164 -1.01 -3.20 -0.89
N LEU A 165 -1.17 -2.15 -1.68
CA LEU A 165 -0.24 -1.03 -1.79
C LEU A 165 -0.82 0.15 -1.03
N MET A 166 -0.05 0.76 -0.15
CA MET A 166 -0.50 1.90 0.64
C MET A 166 0.47 3.06 0.51
N ASP A 167 -0.06 4.24 0.20
CA ASP A 167 0.71 5.48 0.14
C ASP A 167 0.36 6.35 1.36
N GLU A 168 1.32 6.50 2.29
CA GLU A 168 1.20 7.28 3.53
C GLU A 168 -0.08 7.00 4.33
N PRO A 169 -0.40 5.74 4.69
CA PRO A 169 -1.71 5.40 5.27
C PRO A 169 -1.94 5.96 6.68
N SER A 170 -0.88 6.29 7.43
CA SER A 170 -0.95 6.88 8.77
C SER A 170 -1.03 8.41 8.76
N ALA A 171 -0.87 9.06 7.60
CA ALA A 171 -0.90 10.51 7.49
C ALA A 171 -2.23 11.09 8.02
N ALA A 172 -2.13 12.15 8.81
CA ALA A 172 -3.27 12.87 9.40
C ALA A 172 -4.17 12.02 10.35
N LEU A 173 -3.72 10.85 10.78
CA LEU A 173 -4.42 10.07 11.82
C LEU A 173 -3.99 10.52 13.22
N ASP A 174 -4.97 10.65 14.12
CA ASP A 174 -4.68 10.77 15.55
C ASP A 174 -4.07 9.47 16.11
N PRO A 175 -3.43 9.50 17.30
CA PRO A 175 -2.76 8.33 17.86
C PRO A 175 -3.66 7.11 18.09
N LYS A 176 -4.96 7.30 18.36
CA LYS A 176 -5.92 6.21 18.55
C LYS A 176 -6.24 5.52 17.22
N ASN A 177 -6.57 6.31 16.20
CA ASN A 177 -6.86 5.80 14.86
C ASN A 177 -5.62 5.16 14.21
N ARG A 178 -4.42 5.72 14.47
CA ARG A 178 -3.15 5.12 14.04
C ARG A 178 -2.94 3.73 14.65
N ARG A 179 -3.15 3.55 15.96
CA ARG A 179 -3.05 2.22 16.60
C ARG A 179 -4.06 1.23 16.05
N ASN A 180 -5.31 1.65 15.91
CA ASN A 180 -6.35 0.81 15.33
C ASN A 180 -5.99 0.35 13.90
N LEU A 181 -5.46 1.26 13.08
CA LEU A 181 -5.00 0.92 11.74
C LEU A 181 -3.88 -0.14 11.78
N ILE A 182 -2.89 0.00 12.66
CA ILE A 182 -1.81 -0.99 12.83
C ILE A 182 -2.37 -2.38 13.16
N GLU A 183 -3.31 -2.46 14.11
CA GLU A 183 -3.94 -3.72 14.53
C GLU A 183 -4.69 -4.38 13.37
N ILE A 184 -5.47 -3.60 12.62
CA ILE A 184 -6.19 -4.08 11.43
C ILE A 184 -5.20 -4.62 10.40
N LEU A 185 -4.17 -3.85 10.03
CA LEU A 185 -3.19 -4.26 9.01
C LEU A 185 -2.42 -5.52 9.41
N ARG A 186 -2.10 -5.67 10.71
CA ARG A 186 -1.46 -6.88 11.23
C ARG A 186 -2.35 -8.11 11.12
N GLY A 187 -3.66 -7.95 11.22
CA GLY A 187 -4.65 -9.02 11.12
C GLY A 187 -4.98 -9.47 9.70
N LEU A 188 -4.61 -8.70 8.68
CA LEU A 188 -4.90 -9.05 7.29
C LEU A 188 -3.90 -10.09 6.76
N PRO A 189 -4.38 -11.13 6.03
CA PRO A 189 -3.52 -12.22 5.57
C PRO A 189 -2.77 -11.92 4.26
N CYS A 190 -3.09 -10.82 3.57
CA CYS A 190 -2.51 -10.47 2.28
C CYS A 190 -1.11 -9.86 2.42
N ALA A 191 -0.33 -9.91 1.35
CA ALA A 191 0.93 -9.17 1.26
C ALA A 191 0.69 -7.66 1.24
N MET A 192 1.64 -6.88 1.74
CA MET A 192 1.54 -5.41 1.78
C MET A 192 2.85 -4.76 1.38
N LEU A 193 2.76 -3.67 0.63
CA LEU A 193 3.84 -2.71 0.43
C LEU A 193 3.36 -1.34 0.89
N ILE A 194 3.93 -0.84 1.98
CA ILE A 194 3.49 0.38 2.66
C ILE A 194 4.57 1.43 2.51
N ALA A 195 4.30 2.45 1.70
CA ALA A 195 5.16 3.63 1.59
C ALA A 195 4.81 4.60 2.72
N SER A 196 5.79 4.96 3.54
CA SER A 196 5.62 5.96 4.59
C SER A 196 6.93 6.61 5.00
N HIS A 197 6.84 7.86 5.47
CA HIS A 197 7.90 8.56 6.19
C HIS A 197 7.77 8.41 7.73
N ASP A 198 6.63 7.88 8.25
CA ASP A 198 6.43 7.53 9.65
C ASP A 198 7.14 6.19 9.95
N LEU A 199 8.42 6.28 10.36
CA LEU A 199 9.24 5.10 10.61
C LEU A 199 8.75 4.29 11.82
N ASP A 200 8.10 4.92 12.81
CA ASP A 200 7.47 4.22 13.92
C ASP A 200 6.25 3.41 13.47
N PHE A 201 5.47 3.93 12.53
CA PHE A 201 4.36 3.19 11.94
C PHE A 201 4.86 1.97 11.14
N ILE A 202 5.91 2.17 10.34
CA ILE A 202 6.54 1.07 9.59
C ILE A 202 7.11 0.01 10.53
N TYR A 203 7.81 0.42 11.59
CA TYR A 203 8.35 -0.52 12.60
C TYR A 203 7.24 -1.36 13.25
N ASP A 204 6.10 -0.72 13.57
CA ASP A 204 4.97 -1.40 14.19
C ASP A 204 4.20 -2.31 13.23
N THR A 205 4.25 -2.08 11.92
CA THR A 205 3.39 -2.77 10.95
C THR A 205 4.14 -3.78 10.09
N CYS A 206 5.39 -3.46 9.70
CA CYS A 206 6.15 -4.22 8.71
C CYS A 206 7.26 -5.05 9.35
N THR A 207 7.51 -6.23 8.78
CA THR A 207 8.60 -7.13 9.21
C THR A 207 9.90 -6.91 8.44
N ARG A 208 9.80 -6.28 7.27
CA ARG A 208 10.91 -5.96 6.36
C ARG A 208 10.79 -4.53 5.88
N VAL A 209 11.91 -3.88 5.67
CA VAL A 209 12.02 -2.52 5.14
C VAL A 209 12.90 -2.51 3.90
N VAL A 210 12.44 -1.81 2.89
CA VAL A 210 13.21 -1.40 1.72
C VAL A 210 13.42 0.10 1.81
N LEU A 211 14.67 0.51 1.93
CA LEU A 211 15.07 1.91 2.03
C LEU A 211 15.45 2.41 0.64
N LEU A 212 14.70 3.39 0.15
CA LEU A 212 15.01 4.10 -1.10
C LEU A 212 15.82 5.35 -0.80
N HIS A 213 16.88 5.55 -1.56
CA HIS A 213 17.67 6.77 -1.59
C HIS A 213 18.10 7.06 -3.02
N GLU A 214 17.97 8.31 -3.49
CA GLU A 214 18.31 8.73 -4.86
C GLU A 214 17.75 7.82 -5.96
N GLY A 215 16.51 7.35 -5.79
CA GLY A 215 15.84 6.47 -6.75
C GLY A 215 16.35 5.02 -6.80
N ARG A 216 17.19 4.61 -5.85
CA ARG A 216 17.79 3.26 -5.73
C ARG A 216 17.43 2.61 -4.41
N VAL A 217 17.53 1.29 -4.35
CA VAL A 217 17.43 0.56 -3.07
C VAL A 217 18.79 0.70 -2.37
N ALA A 218 18.83 1.47 -1.29
CA ALA A 218 20.01 1.65 -0.45
C ALA A 218 20.16 0.51 0.57
N ALA A 219 19.05 -0.03 1.07
CA ALA A 219 19.04 -1.18 1.96
C ALA A 219 17.74 -1.96 1.84
N ASP A 220 17.80 -3.27 2.12
CA ASP A 220 16.69 -4.20 2.11
C ASP A 220 16.92 -5.27 3.18
N GLY A 221 16.01 -5.42 4.14
CA GLY A 221 16.15 -6.37 5.21
C GLY A 221 15.14 -6.24 6.35
N PRO A 222 15.34 -6.95 7.46
CA PRO A 222 14.45 -6.86 8.63
C PRO A 222 14.25 -5.43 9.12
N SER A 223 13.00 -5.05 9.40
CA SER A 223 12.64 -3.70 9.83
C SER A 223 13.42 -3.26 11.09
N GLU A 224 13.56 -4.17 12.05
CA GLU A 224 14.30 -3.92 13.28
C GLU A 224 15.76 -3.54 13.02
N ARG A 225 16.44 -4.24 12.10
CA ARG A 225 17.84 -3.97 11.76
C ARG A 225 18.02 -2.64 11.04
N ILE A 226 17.19 -2.38 10.03
CA ILE A 226 17.35 -1.16 9.20
C ILE A 226 16.95 0.08 9.97
N LEU A 227 15.82 0.04 10.72
CA LEU A 227 15.29 1.21 11.41
C LEU A 227 16.02 1.55 12.72
N GLN A 228 16.95 0.70 13.19
CA GLN A 228 17.85 1.00 14.31
C GLN A 228 19.25 1.43 13.87
N ASP A 229 19.57 1.36 12.58
CA ASP A 229 20.86 1.80 12.03
C ASP A 229 20.85 3.31 11.75
N GLY A 230 21.20 4.11 12.78
CA GLY A 230 21.19 5.57 12.68
C GLY A 230 22.15 6.10 11.63
N ASP A 231 23.31 5.46 11.42
CA ASP A 231 24.29 5.88 10.41
C ASP A 231 23.78 5.62 8.99
N LEU A 232 23.10 4.50 8.77
CA LEU A 232 22.46 4.21 7.49
C LEU A 232 21.34 5.20 7.20
N LEU A 233 20.46 5.46 8.16
CA LEU A 233 19.35 6.39 8.01
C LEU A 233 19.84 7.82 7.75
N ALA A 234 20.85 8.29 8.49
CA ALA A 234 21.44 9.62 8.29
C ALA A 234 22.06 9.79 6.90
N ARG A 235 22.73 8.76 6.36
CA ARG A 235 23.25 8.78 4.98
C ARG A 235 22.15 8.82 3.91
N CYS A 236 20.91 8.46 4.28
CA CYS A 236 19.75 8.48 3.39
C CYS A 236 18.77 9.61 3.74
N ASP A 237 19.24 10.68 4.40
CA ASP A 237 18.46 11.86 4.79
C ASP A 237 17.24 11.54 5.67
N LEU A 238 17.37 10.52 6.53
CA LEU A 238 16.34 10.11 7.49
C LEU A 238 16.87 10.17 8.92
N GLU A 239 15.96 10.39 9.86
CA GLU A 239 16.22 10.29 11.28
C GLU A 239 15.78 8.93 11.81
N LEU A 240 16.31 8.54 13.01
CA LEU A 240 15.82 7.37 13.72
C LEU A 240 14.32 7.50 14.04
N PRO A 241 13.56 6.38 14.06
CA PRO A 241 12.23 6.37 14.65
C PRO A 241 12.22 7.03 16.03
N LEU A 242 11.16 7.76 16.39
CA LEU A 242 11.07 8.50 17.65
C LEU A 242 11.33 7.59 18.87
N ARG A 243 10.90 6.35 18.82
CA ARG A 243 11.13 5.36 19.88
C ARG A 243 12.60 5.02 20.15
N PHE A 244 13.50 5.29 19.22
CA PHE A 244 14.94 5.01 19.31
C PHE A 244 15.77 6.29 19.48
N GLN A 245 15.17 7.46 19.38
CA GLN A 245 15.83 8.73 19.69
C GLN A 245 16.05 8.80 21.21
N ARG A 246 17.31 8.94 21.63
CA ARG A 246 17.61 9.21 23.03
C ARG A 246 17.22 10.67 23.30
N GLY A 247 16.37 10.91 24.30
CA GLY A 247 16.06 12.23 24.82
C GLY A 247 17.31 12.89 25.47
#